data_6e0063a7ca102a8b6eb17a6e7a05b904
#
_entry.id   6e0063a7ca102a8b6eb17a6e7a05b904
#
_cell.length_a   1.000
_cell.length_b   1.000
_cell.length_c   1.000
_cell.angle_alpha   90.00
_cell.angle_beta   90.00
_cell.angle_gamma   90.00
#
_symmetry.space_group_name_H-M   'P 1'
#
loop_
_entity.id
_entity.type
_entity.pdbx_description
1 polymer ?
#
loop_
_entity_poly.entity_id
_entity_poly.type
_entity_poly.pdbx_seq_one_letter_code
_entity_poly.pdbx_strand_id
1 'polypeptide(L)'
;MDENKHPVVSVRLCHSDLERIEKIARRLRVRESEVIRFALRLAFAKLAPLLDQNARGQDLIPVFLECGSELTRHFDLDPRTLDVIINGGLEDAEKRVDSKDLELISTFHMPTYHPRARENAPPKQEIARFGFSGALQHYLYQKYIEPGESSVGLNRRGFNSLQTPL
;
A
#
# COMPACT_ATOMS: atom_id res chain seq x y z
N MET A 1 3.78 40.66 -19.08
CA MET A 1 4.17 39.46 -18.33
C MET A 1 2.90 38.79 -17.79
N ASP A 2 2.34 37.87 -18.60
CA ASP A 2 1.11 37.15 -18.27
C ASP A 2 1.49 35.82 -17.59
N GLU A 3 1.79 35.85 -16.30
CA GLU A 3 2.26 34.68 -15.54
C GLU A 3 1.16 33.96 -14.76
N ASN A 4 -0.09 34.04 -15.15
CA ASN A 4 -1.13 33.35 -14.35
C ASN A 4 -2.18 32.60 -15.18
N LYS A 5 -1.77 32.04 -16.30
CA LYS A 5 -2.62 31.06 -17.00
C LYS A 5 -2.51 29.71 -16.36
N HIS A 6 -3.39 29.42 -15.40
CA HIS A 6 -3.52 28.04 -14.90
C HIS A 6 -3.88 27.12 -16.07
N PRO A 7 -3.13 26.03 -16.30
CA PRO A 7 -3.47 25.09 -17.35
C PRO A 7 -4.84 24.48 -17.10
N VAL A 8 -5.67 24.43 -18.15
CA VAL A 8 -6.99 23.78 -18.09
C VAL A 8 -6.83 22.34 -18.56
N VAL A 9 -7.24 21.40 -17.72
CA VAL A 9 -7.29 19.98 -18.04
C VAL A 9 -8.74 19.54 -18.09
N SER A 10 -9.14 18.86 -19.16
CA SER A 10 -10.48 18.30 -19.32
C SER A 10 -10.46 16.79 -19.03
N VAL A 11 -11.35 16.33 -18.17
CA VAL A 11 -11.50 14.91 -17.81
C VAL A 11 -12.93 14.47 -18.12
N ARG A 12 -13.08 13.31 -18.75
CA ARG A 12 -14.38 12.66 -18.94
C ARG A 12 -14.67 11.79 -17.73
N LEU A 13 -15.78 12.07 -17.05
CA LEU A 13 -16.27 11.29 -15.93
C LEU A 13 -17.44 10.41 -16.37
N CYS A 14 -17.58 9.23 -15.78
CA CYS A 14 -18.77 8.41 -15.98
C CYS A 14 -19.98 9.02 -15.26
N HIS A 15 -21.16 8.63 -15.68
CA HIS A 15 -22.42 9.18 -15.11
C HIS A 15 -22.52 8.94 -13.61
N SER A 16 -22.12 7.76 -13.14
CA SER A 16 -22.15 7.40 -11.71
C SER A 16 -21.23 8.28 -10.87
N ASP A 17 -20.08 8.70 -11.40
CA ASP A 17 -19.16 9.58 -10.67
C ASP A 17 -19.68 11.01 -10.62
N LEU A 18 -20.28 11.49 -11.71
CA LEU A 18 -20.97 12.79 -11.72
C LEU A 18 -22.08 12.86 -10.69
N GLU A 19 -22.93 11.82 -10.60
CA GLU A 19 -23.98 11.74 -9.59
C GLU A 19 -23.42 11.76 -8.15
N ARG A 20 -22.31 11.07 -7.91
CA ARG A 20 -21.65 11.07 -6.59
C ARG A 20 -21.14 12.46 -6.23
N ILE A 21 -20.46 13.11 -7.18
CA ILE A 21 -19.96 14.47 -6.99
C ILE A 21 -21.09 15.43 -6.69
N GLU A 22 -22.19 15.37 -7.46
CA GLU A 22 -23.36 16.21 -7.28
C GLU A 22 -24.02 16.01 -5.90
N LYS A 23 -24.18 14.74 -5.47
CA LYS A 23 -24.75 14.40 -4.17
C LYS A 23 -23.89 14.93 -3.01
N ILE A 24 -22.57 14.80 -3.12
CA ILE A 24 -21.61 15.31 -2.12
C ILE A 24 -21.67 16.86 -2.10
N ALA A 25 -21.59 17.50 -3.26
CA ALA A 25 -21.61 18.95 -3.38
C ALA A 25 -22.89 19.55 -2.76
N ARG A 26 -24.05 18.95 -3.07
CA ARG A 26 -25.35 19.34 -2.50
C ARG A 26 -25.37 19.19 -0.98
N ARG A 27 -24.84 18.08 -0.45
CA ARG A 27 -24.82 17.82 0.99
C ARG A 27 -23.90 18.77 1.75
N LEU A 28 -22.74 19.09 1.16
CA LEU A 28 -21.75 20.02 1.73
C LEU A 28 -22.06 21.49 1.44
N ARG A 29 -23.04 21.79 0.56
CA ARG A 29 -23.40 23.14 0.10
C ARG A 29 -22.22 23.86 -0.57
N VAL A 30 -21.45 23.13 -1.38
CA VAL A 30 -20.32 23.63 -2.15
C VAL A 30 -20.54 23.37 -3.62
N ARG A 31 -19.67 23.95 -4.49
CA ARG A 31 -19.71 23.67 -5.95
C ARG A 31 -19.11 22.30 -6.25
N GLU A 32 -19.60 21.63 -7.28
CA GLU A 32 -19.05 20.35 -7.77
C GLU A 32 -17.56 20.45 -8.06
N SER A 33 -17.09 21.56 -8.65
CA SER A 33 -15.67 21.80 -8.89
C SER A 33 -14.82 21.84 -7.63
N GLU A 34 -15.39 22.21 -6.47
CA GLU A 34 -14.69 22.20 -5.18
C GLU A 34 -14.55 20.77 -4.65
N VAL A 35 -15.59 19.94 -4.85
CA VAL A 35 -15.52 18.51 -4.53
C VAL A 35 -14.45 17.83 -5.37
N ILE A 36 -14.38 18.09 -6.67
CA ILE A 36 -13.35 17.55 -7.57
C ILE A 36 -11.96 17.99 -7.12
N ARG A 37 -11.75 19.27 -6.84
CA ARG A 37 -10.45 19.77 -6.36
C ARG A 37 -10.05 19.17 -5.02
N PHE A 38 -11.00 18.99 -4.12
CA PHE A 38 -10.75 18.32 -2.84
C PHE A 38 -10.35 16.87 -3.06
N ALA A 39 -11.07 16.12 -3.91
CA ALA A 39 -10.74 14.73 -4.23
C ALA A 39 -9.34 14.60 -4.83
N LEU A 40 -8.95 15.48 -5.75
CA LEU A 40 -7.60 15.50 -6.32
C LEU A 40 -6.53 15.78 -5.26
N ARG A 41 -6.75 16.77 -4.38
CA ARG A 41 -5.80 17.06 -3.28
C ARG A 41 -5.64 15.88 -2.33
N LEU A 42 -6.75 15.22 -2.00
CA LEU A 42 -6.73 14.03 -1.16
C LEU A 42 -5.96 12.88 -1.83
N ALA A 43 -6.20 12.66 -3.13
CA ALA A 43 -5.47 11.65 -3.90
C ALA A 43 -3.97 11.95 -3.93
N PHE A 44 -3.57 13.20 -4.24
CA PHE A 44 -2.16 13.59 -4.24
C PHE A 44 -1.49 13.46 -2.87
N ALA A 45 -2.20 13.78 -1.79
CA ALA A 45 -1.68 13.59 -0.44
C ALA A 45 -1.41 12.12 -0.12
N LYS A 46 -2.31 11.22 -0.54
CA LYS A 46 -2.14 9.77 -0.36
C LYS A 46 -1.07 9.16 -1.25
N LEU A 47 -0.90 9.70 -2.45
CA LEU A 47 0.08 9.27 -3.44
C LEU A 47 1.40 10.04 -3.36
N ALA A 48 1.59 10.88 -2.34
CA ALA A 48 2.78 11.72 -2.20
C ALA A 48 4.12 10.97 -2.31
N PRO A 49 4.30 9.76 -1.73
CA PRO A 49 5.54 9.03 -1.91
C PRO A 49 5.85 8.64 -3.37
N LEU A 50 4.83 8.48 -4.23
CA LEU A 50 5.03 8.22 -5.65
C LEU A 50 5.52 9.46 -6.43
N LEU A 51 5.41 10.66 -5.86
CA LEU A 51 5.92 11.90 -6.46
C LEU A 51 7.43 12.07 -6.18
N ASP A 52 7.95 11.44 -5.12
CA ASP A 52 9.37 11.48 -4.81
C ASP A 52 10.12 10.45 -5.67
N GLN A 53 10.94 10.95 -6.59
CA GLN A 53 11.74 10.11 -7.48
C GLN A 53 12.80 9.28 -6.76
N ASN A 54 13.13 9.60 -5.52
CA ASN A 54 14.08 8.85 -4.69
C ASN A 54 13.41 7.79 -3.82
N ALA A 55 12.11 7.88 -3.58
CA ALA A 55 11.38 6.86 -2.84
C ALA A 55 11.39 5.53 -3.59
N ARG A 56 11.90 4.48 -2.96
CA ARG A 56 12.04 3.13 -3.50
C ARG A 56 11.85 2.08 -2.42
N GLY A 57 11.58 0.86 -2.82
CA GLY A 57 11.49 -0.27 -1.91
C GLY A 57 10.46 -0.04 -0.83
N GLN A 58 10.89 -0.21 0.41
CA GLN A 58 10.04 -0.09 1.61
C GLN A 58 9.41 1.29 1.77
N ASP A 59 10.02 2.35 1.25
CA ASP A 59 9.50 3.73 1.34
C ASP A 59 8.15 3.88 0.59
N LEU A 60 7.86 3.02 -0.37
CA LEU A 60 6.61 3.01 -1.13
C LEU A 60 5.52 2.13 -0.51
N ILE A 61 5.85 1.26 0.44
CA ILE A 61 4.87 0.36 1.08
C ILE A 61 3.68 1.11 1.71
N PRO A 62 3.85 2.27 2.39
CA PRO A 62 2.73 3.02 2.95
C PRO A 62 1.63 3.34 1.93
N VAL A 63 2.00 3.67 0.68
CA VAL A 63 1.03 3.96 -0.39
C VAL A 63 0.18 2.72 -0.70
N PHE A 64 0.82 1.56 -0.78
CA PHE A 64 0.12 0.31 -1.07
C PHE A 64 -0.69 -0.21 0.12
N LEU A 65 -0.32 0.14 1.35
CA LEU A 65 -1.15 -0.13 2.52
C LEU A 65 -2.43 0.71 2.51
N GLU A 66 -2.35 1.97 2.11
CA GLU A 66 -3.50 2.88 2.11
C GLU A 66 -4.40 2.74 0.86
N CYS A 67 -3.79 2.60 -0.32
CA CYS A 67 -4.48 2.66 -1.60
C CYS A 67 -4.22 1.44 -2.51
N GLY A 68 -3.57 0.38 -2.00
CA GLY A 68 -3.11 -0.74 -2.83
C GLY A 68 -4.23 -1.43 -3.60
N SER A 69 -5.38 -1.64 -2.98
CA SER A 69 -6.55 -2.26 -3.61
C SER A 69 -7.06 -1.44 -4.81
N GLU A 70 -7.14 -0.14 -4.64
CA GLU A 70 -7.59 0.79 -5.67
C GLU A 70 -6.56 0.91 -6.79
N LEU A 71 -5.27 1.06 -6.43
CA LEU A 71 -4.18 1.19 -7.40
C LEU A 71 -4.03 -0.06 -8.25
N THR A 72 -3.96 -1.24 -7.64
CA THR A 72 -3.77 -2.51 -8.36
C THR A 72 -4.95 -2.82 -9.27
N ARG A 73 -6.19 -2.53 -8.81
CA ARG A 73 -7.38 -2.73 -9.62
C ARG A 73 -7.51 -1.74 -10.77
N HIS A 74 -7.24 -0.45 -10.50
CA HIS A 74 -7.48 0.62 -11.48
C HIS A 74 -6.43 0.62 -12.60
N PHE A 75 -5.18 0.32 -12.25
CA PHE A 75 -4.06 0.33 -13.17
C PHE A 75 -3.60 -1.06 -13.60
N ASP A 76 -4.31 -2.12 -13.19
CA ASP A 76 -3.99 -3.52 -13.50
C ASP A 76 -2.52 -3.87 -13.18
N LEU A 77 -2.06 -3.49 -11.98
CA LEU A 77 -0.68 -3.66 -11.56
C LEU A 77 -0.41 -5.11 -11.20
N ASP A 78 0.31 -5.79 -12.07
CA ASP A 78 0.81 -7.14 -11.83
C ASP A 78 2.08 -7.14 -10.96
N PRO A 79 2.53 -8.30 -10.43
CA PRO A 79 3.71 -8.37 -9.58
C PRO A 79 5.00 -7.87 -10.25
N ARG A 80 5.14 -8.01 -11.57
CA ARG A 80 6.32 -7.54 -12.30
C ARG A 80 6.33 -6.02 -12.42
N THR A 81 5.18 -5.45 -12.72
CA THR A 81 5.01 -3.99 -12.76
C THR A 81 5.24 -3.39 -11.38
N LEU A 82 4.74 -4.04 -10.32
CA LEU A 82 5.00 -3.62 -8.94
C LEU A 82 6.49 -3.70 -8.58
N ASP A 83 7.22 -4.74 -9.02
CA ASP A 83 8.66 -4.85 -8.78
C ASP A 83 9.43 -3.69 -9.46
N VAL A 84 9.07 -3.35 -10.67
CA VAL A 84 9.67 -2.20 -11.37
C VAL A 84 9.37 -0.87 -10.66
N ILE A 85 8.12 -0.67 -10.21
CA ILE A 85 7.71 0.56 -9.51
C ILE A 85 8.39 0.66 -8.15
N ILE A 86 8.36 -0.41 -7.37
CA ILE A 86 8.80 -0.41 -5.97
C ILE A 86 10.31 -0.59 -5.88
N ASN A 87 10.86 -1.61 -6.54
CA ASN A 87 12.26 -2.00 -6.40
C ASN A 87 13.16 -1.51 -7.55
N GLY A 88 12.60 -0.88 -8.58
CA GLY A 88 13.37 -0.46 -9.75
C GLY A 88 14.47 0.53 -9.41
N GLY A 89 15.72 0.25 -9.84
CA GLY A 89 16.87 1.10 -9.59
C GLY A 89 17.38 1.09 -8.14
N LEU A 90 16.88 0.20 -7.28
CA LEU A 90 17.32 0.08 -5.90
C LEU A 90 18.55 -0.81 -5.81
N GLU A 91 19.68 -0.25 -5.37
CA GLU A 91 20.92 -0.97 -5.15
C GLU A 91 20.99 -1.65 -3.77
N ASP A 92 20.31 -1.06 -2.79
CA ASP A 92 20.26 -1.56 -1.42
C ASP A 92 19.31 -2.75 -1.28
N ALA A 93 19.88 -3.94 -1.11
CA ALA A 93 19.13 -5.17 -0.98
C ALA A 93 18.24 -5.21 0.29
N GLU A 94 18.64 -4.51 1.37
CA GLU A 94 17.90 -4.51 2.64
C GLU A 94 16.59 -3.72 2.54
N LYS A 95 16.53 -2.74 1.64
CA LYS A 95 15.32 -1.95 1.38
C LYS A 95 14.38 -2.56 0.36
N ARG A 96 14.79 -3.64 -0.30
CA ARG A 96 13.95 -4.30 -1.30
C ARG A 96 12.72 -4.93 -0.65
N VAL A 97 11.61 -4.81 -1.34
CA VAL A 97 10.38 -5.53 -1.01
C VAL A 97 10.44 -6.91 -1.65
N ASP A 98 10.10 -7.92 -0.88
CA ASP A 98 10.13 -9.32 -1.28
C ASP A 98 9.17 -9.59 -2.45
N SER A 99 9.57 -10.44 -3.40
CA SER A 99 8.73 -10.78 -4.56
C SER A 99 7.40 -11.42 -4.14
N LYS A 100 7.40 -12.22 -3.07
CA LYS A 100 6.17 -12.79 -2.50
C LYS A 100 5.21 -11.73 -1.97
N ASP A 101 5.75 -10.66 -1.39
CA ASP A 101 4.93 -9.55 -0.88
C ASP A 101 4.40 -8.68 -2.02
N LEU A 102 5.13 -8.54 -3.12
CA LEU A 102 4.62 -7.91 -4.34
C LEU A 102 3.48 -8.73 -4.96
N GLU A 103 3.57 -10.06 -4.93
CA GLU A 103 2.47 -10.92 -5.32
C GLU A 103 1.24 -10.71 -4.40
N LEU A 104 1.45 -10.60 -3.08
CA LEU A 104 0.38 -10.29 -2.15
C LEU A 104 -0.28 -8.94 -2.43
N ILE A 105 0.52 -7.89 -2.63
CA ILE A 105 0.03 -6.54 -2.96
C ILE A 105 -0.81 -6.58 -4.24
N SER A 106 -0.37 -7.32 -5.27
CA SER A 106 -1.14 -7.46 -6.51
C SER A 106 -2.50 -8.12 -6.32
N THR A 107 -2.67 -8.90 -5.25
CA THR A 107 -3.94 -9.59 -4.93
C THR A 107 -4.90 -8.81 -4.05
N PHE A 108 -4.56 -7.62 -3.58
CA PHE A 108 -5.42 -6.83 -2.66
C PHE A 108 -6.85 -6.61 -3.17
N HIS A 109 -7.02 -6.50 -4.48
CA HIS A 109 -8.33 -6.31 -5.11
C HIS A 109 -9.03 -7.63 -5.44
N MET A 110 -8.36 -8.78 -5.29
CA MET A 110 -8.91 -10.08 -5.67
C MET A 110 -9.84 -10.64 -4.59
N PRO A 111 -10.90 -11.35 -4.98
CA PRO A 111 -11.72 -12.06 -4.00
C PRO A 111 -10.91 -13.14 -3.26
N THR A 112 -11.26 -13.37 -1.99
CA THR A 112 -10.56 -14.32 -1.10
C THR A 112 -10.56 -15.78 -1.60
N TYR A 113 -11.47 -16.13 -2.52
CA TYR A 113 -11.53 -17.46 -3.14
C TYR A 113 -10.57 -17.63 -4.33
N HIS A 114 -9.92 -16.54 -4.79
CA HIS A 114 -8.98 -16.62 -5.89
C HIS A 114 -7.74 -17.45 -5.50
N PRO A 115 -7.27 -18.42 -6.35
CA PRO A 115 -6.17 -19.32 -6.00
C PRO A 115 -4.90 -18.57 -5.54
N ARG A 116 -4.49 -17.53 -6.27
CA ARG A 116 -3.30 -16.72 -5.91
C ARG A 116 -3.42 -16.04 -4.56
N ALA A 117 -4.62 -15.56 -4.20
CA ALA A 117 -4.86 -14.97 -2.89
C ALA A 117 -4.78 -16.02 -1.76
N ARG A 118 -5.03 -17.30 -2.04
CA ARG A 118 -4.94 -18.40 -1.09
C ARG A 118 -3.53 -18.91 -0.85
N GLU A 119 -2.69 -18.97 -1.88
CA GLU A 119 -1.33 -19.51 -1.79
C GLU A 119 -0.44 -18.69 -0.85
N ASN A 120 -0.66 -17.39 -0.80
CA ASN A 120 0.11 -16.45 0.01
C ASN A 120 -0.71 -15.87 1.19
N ALA A 121 -1.80 -16.52 1.58
CA ALA A 121 -2.72 -15.99 2.59
C ALA A 121 -2.03 -15.84 3.96
N PRO A 122 -2.32 -14.75 4.70
CA PRO A 122 -1.91 -14.60 6.09
C PRO A 122 -2.46 -15.70 6.99
N PRO A 123 -1.93 -15.85 8.21
CA PRO A 123 -2.44 -16.82 9.17
C PRO A 123 -3.96 -16.74 9.36
N LYS A 124 -4.64 -17.89 9.40
CA LYS A 124 -6.11 -17.94 9.52
C LYS A 124 -6.66 -17.14 10.70
N GLN A 125 -5.91 -17.05 11.80
CA GLN A 125 -6.30 -16.27 12.98
C GLN A 125 -6.35 -14.79 12.71
N GLU A 126 -5.42 -14.25 11.93
CA GLU A 126 -5.40 -12.85 11.53
C GLU A 126 -6.52 -12.53 10.54
N ILE A 127 -6.75 -13.44 9.59
CA ILE A 127 -7.88 -13.30 8.65
C ILE A 127 -9.21 -13.29 9.40
N ALA A 128 -9.37 -14.12 10.43
CA ALA A 128 -10.59 -14.14 11.26
C ALA A 128 -10.79 -12.84 12.04
N ARG A 129 -9.68 -12.19 12.43
CA ARG A 129 -9.71 -10.95 13.23
C ARG A 129 -9.90 -9.69 12.39
N PHE A 130 -9.23 -9.59 11.25
CA PHE A 130 -9.14 -8.35 10.46
C PHE A 130 -9.77 -8.47 9.07
N GLY A 131 -10.25 -9.65 8.67
CA GLY A 131 -10.55 -9.95 7.28
C GLY A 131 -9.27 -10.15 6.46
N PHE A 132 -9.41 -10.62 5.22
CA PHE A 132 -8.25 -10.93 4.37
C PHE A 132 -7.39 -9.69 4.06
N SER A 133 -8.01 -8.62 3.60
CA SER A 133 -7.30 -7.37 3.27
C SER A 133 -6.66 -6.73 4.51
N GLY A 134 -7.36 -6.70 5.64
CA GLY A 134 -6.80 -6.17 6.89
C GLY A 134 -5.64 -7.00 7.43
N ALA A 135 -5.70 -8.33 7.30
CA ALA A 135 -4.60 -9.21 7.69
C ALA A 135 -3.35 -9.02 6.81
N LEU A 136 -3.53 -8.82 5.49
CA LEU A 136 -2.43 -8.49 4.58
C LEU A 136 -1.80 -7.13 4.92
N GLN A 137 -2.64 -6.12 5.15
CA GLN A 137 -2.15 -4.79 5.55
C GLN A 137 -1.37 -4.86 6.86
N HIS A 138 -1.88 -5.59 7.85
CA HIS A 138 -1.22 -5.76 9.14
C HIS A 138 0.13 -6.48 9.00
N TYR A 139 0.19 -7.55 8.21
CA TYR A 139 1.43 -8.27 7.93
C TYR A 139 2.50 -7.36 7.29
N LEU A 140 2.14 -6.63 6.22
CA LEU A 140 3.07 -5.74 5.55
C LEU A 140 3.50 -4.57 6.44
N TYR A 141 2.59 -4.03 7.25
CA TYR A 141 2.88 -2.98 8.21
C TYR A 141 3.92 -3.43 9.24
N GLN A 142 3.72 -4.62 9.84
CA GLN A 142 4.68 -5.17 10.79
C GLN A 142 6.03 -5.48 10.16
N LYS A 143 6.05 -5.96 8.93
CA LYS A 143 7.28 -6.36 8.26
C LYS A 143 8.13 -5.18 7.81
N TYR A 144 7.51 -4.12 7.29
CA TYR A 144 8.22 -3.02 6.61
C TYR A 144 8.16 -1.68 7.31
N ILE A 145 7.17 -1.43 8.16
CA ILE A 145 6.99 -0.13 8.82
C ILE A 145 7.38 -0.19 10.30
N GLU A 146 6.95 -1.23 11.00
CA GLU A 146 7.35 -1.54 12.37
C GLU A 146 8.06 -2.89 12.41
N PRO A 147 9.32 -3.00 11.93
CA PRO A 147 10.09 -4.20 12.14
C PRO A 147 10.30 -4.35 13.65
N GLY A 148 9.42 -5.12 14.29
CA GLY A 148 9.38 -5.28 15.73
C GLY A 148 10.71 -5.83 16.26
N GLU A 149 11.08 -5.47 17.48
CA GLU A 149 12.18 -5.99 18.28
C GLU A 149 12.19 -7.53 18.45
N SER A 150 11.29 -8.24 17.75
CA SER A 150 11.06 -9.68 17.89
C SER A 150 12.06 -10.58 17.18
N SER A 151 13.00 -10.09 16.41
CA SER A 151 13.98 -10.93 15.70
C SER A 151 15.36 -11.02 16.36
N VAL A 152 15.59 -10.38 17.51
CA VAL A 152 16.89 -10.46 18.23
C VAL A 152 16.88 -11.46 19.40
N GLY A 153 15.75 -12.10 19.68
CA GLY A 153 15.53 -12.87 20.92
C GLY A 153 15.71 -14.40 20.86
N LEU A 154 16.11 -15.02 19.73
CA LEU A 154 16.07 -16.50 19.63
C LEU A 154 17.41 -17.21 19.42
N ASN A 155 18.55 -16.59 19.74
CA ASN A 155 19.82 -17.30 19.61
C ASN A 155 20.83 -17.02 20.74
N ARG A 156 20.35 -16.98 22.00
CA ARG A 156 21.25 -17.08 23.16
C ARG A 156 20.64 -17.90 24.30
N ARG A 157 20.37 -19.19 24.05
CA ARG A 157 20.36 -20.23 25.09
C ARG A 157 21.07 -21.44 24.55
N GLY A 158 22.38 -21.38 24.58
CA GLY A 158 23.26 -22.50 24.37
C GLY A 158 24.36 -22.42 25.40
N PHE A 159 24.32 -23.36 26.32
CA PHE A 159 25.44 -23.87 27.13
C PHE A 159 26.07 -22.91 28.16
N ASN A 160 25.69 -23.07 29.37
CA ASN A 160 26.69 -23.32 30.42
C ASN A 160 26.20 -24.38 31.40
N SER A 161 26.66 -25.58 31.14
CA SER A 161 26.62 -26.72 32.09
C SER A 161 27.84 -26.66 32.98
N LEU A 162 27.61 -27.01 34.22
CA LEU A 162 28.55 -27.71 35.12
C LEU A 162 29.81 -26.95 35.57
N GLN A 163 29.82 -26.63 36.84
CA GLN A 163 30.88 -27.15 37.71
C GLN A 163 30.53 -26.82 39.16
N THR A 164 30.11 -27.84 39.92
CA THR A 164 30.37 -27.96 41.35
C THR A 164 31.82 -28.43 41.53
N PRO A 165 32.52 -27.98 42.54
CA PRO A 165 33.19 -28.97 43.41
C PRO A 165 33.10 -28.58 44.88
N LEU A 166 32.95 -29.62 45.67
CA LEU A 166 33.35 -29.92 47.06
C LEU A 166 32.95 -28.94 48.15
#